data_83b8cee6e43cf18b76eb2afb20a552ae
#
_entry.id   83b8cee6e43cf18b76eb2afb20a552ae
#
_cell.length_a   1.000
_cell.length_b   1.000
_cell.length_c   1.000
_cell.angle_alpha   90.00
_cell.angle_beta   90.00
_cell.angle_gamma   90.00
#
_symmetry.space_group_name_H-M   'P 1'
#
loop_
_entity.id
_entity.type
_entity.pdbx_description
1 polymer ?
#
loop_
_entity_poly.entity_id
_entity_poly.type
_entity_poly.pdbx_seq_one_letter_code
_entity_poly.pdbx_strand_id
1 'polypeptide(L)'
;LYHLAHSMCASKLLRQFNANPIDYVDDRFLNVIKVRAISMVNALLYLYPRMIAVDASFLSFDQSTNSLYYDETKVNNEDTDASTQPLPLDSSSFGRGFCFVVHTMEKVFIWISPSVNLNYLRAAFGVNSIEDLTSGNFNIYQLPTLQTPQSIIIQNVVNSCYMLSGRYLPVEIIPPGSPREAIFSDILVDMIPVKGSNLTAFIAEMTSSMH
;
A
#
# COMPACT_ATOMS: atom_id res chain seq x y z
N LEU A 1 14.59 9.68 -9.04
CA LEU A 1 14.90 10.88 -8.28
C LEU A 1 13.68 11.80 -8.13
N TYR A 2 12.97 12.13 -9.22
CA TYR A 2 11.79 13.04 -9.21
C TYR A 2 10.64 12.48 -8.37
N HIS A 3 10.33 11.17 -8.47
CA HIS A 3 9.33 10.52 -7.62
C HIS A 3 9.66 10.67 -6.13
N LEU A 4 10.91 10.47 -5.74
CA LEU A 4 11.33 10.62 -4.36
C LEU A 4 11.19 12.10 -3.90
N ALA A 5 11.58 13.05 -4.74
CA ALA A 5 11.44 14.48 -4.43
C ALA A 5 9.96 14.87 -4.26
N HIS A 6 9.08 14.42 -5.17
CA HIS A 6 7.64 14.63 -5.05
C HIS A 6 7.09 14.02 -3.76
N SER A 7 7.42 12.76 -3.48
CA SER A 7 6.97 12.05 -2.27
C SER A 7 7.43 12.73 -1.00
N MET A 8 8.66 13.24 -0.96
CA MET A 8 9.14 14.06 0.16
C MET A 8 8.29 15.31 0.34
N CYS A 9 7.99 16.03 -0.75
CA CYS A 9 7.14 17.24 -0.69
C CYS A 9 5.68 16.92 -0.34
N ALA A 10 5.15 15.80 -0.82
CA ALA A 10 3.80 15.32 -0.53
C ALA A 10 3.67 14.65 0.85
N SER A 11 4.77 14.23 1.45
CA SER A 11 4.78 13.57 2.75
C SER A 11 4.36 14.51 3.88
N LYS A 12 3.93 13.92 5.00
CA LYS A 12 3.62 14.66 6.24
C LYS A 12 4.80 15.49 6.76
N LEU A 13 6.03 15.23 6.26
CA LEU A 13 7.22 15.97 6.63
C LEU A 13 7.24 17.40 6.07
N LEU A 14 6.87 17.57 4.80
CA LEU A 14 6.98 18.84 4.08
C LEU A 14 5.64 19.38 3.57
N ARG A 15 4.60 18.57 3.59
CA ARG A 15 3.25 18.95 3.13
C ARG A 15 2.76 20.17 3.90
N GLN A 16 2.34 21.20 3.16
CA GLN A 16 1.68 22.36 3.75
C GLN A 16 0.20 22.01 3.96
N PHE A 17 -0.22 21.95 5.22
CA PHE A 17 -1.65 21.87 5.54
C PHE A 17 -2.21 23.28 5.67
N ASN A 18 -3.44 23.47 5.20
CA ASN A 18 -4.16 24.75 5.37
C ASN A 18 -4.70 24.96 6.81
N ALA A 19 -4.23 24.16 7.77
CA ALA A 19 -4.59 24.26 9.19
C ALA A 19 -3.71 25.28 9.94
N ASN A 20 -4.11 25.63 11.15
CA ASN A 20 -3.44 26.62 11.99
C ASN A 20 -1.91 26.43 12.02
N PRO A 21 -1.13 27.50 11.75
CA PRO A 21 0.34 27.38 11.64
C PRO A 21 1.02 26.86 12.90
N ILE A 22 0.43 27.02 14.07
CA ILE A 22 1.03 26.66 15.37
C ILE A 22 1.04 25.14 15.57
N ASP A 23 -0.12 24.48 15.37
CA ASP A 23 -0.24 23.02 15.53
C ASP A 23 0.66 22.25 14.54
N TYR A 24 0.96 22.89 13.44
CA TYR A 24 1.72 22.34 12.33
C TYR A 24 3.25 22.29 12.57
N VAL A 25 3.79 23.25 13.32
CA VAL A 25 5.25 23.30 13.58
C VAL A 25 5.68 22.14 14.46
N ASP A 26 4.92 21.82 15.49
CA ASP A 26 5.20 20.73 16.42
C ASP A 26 5.12 19.37 15.72
N ASP A 27 4.11 19.15 14.88
CA ASP A 27 3.98 17.93 14.10
C ASP A 27 5.13 17.75 13.09
N ARG A 28 5.54 18.81 12.41
CA ARG A 28 6.71 18.77 11.52
C ARG A 28 7.98 18.42 12.27
N PHE A 29 8.21 19.05 13.42
CA PHE A 29 9.38 18.80 14.25
C PHE A 29 9.42 17.34 14.72
N LEU A 30 8.30 16.80 15.22
CA LEU A 30 8.17 15.40 15.59
C LEU A 30 8.42 14.45 14.42
N ASN A 31 7.92 14.76 13.22
CA ASN A 31 8.12 13.95 12.04
C ASN A 31 9.59 13.97 11.58
N VAL A 32 10.28 15.10 11.67
CA VAL A 32 11.72 15.21 11.39
C VAL A 32 12.52 14.37 12.37
N ILE A 33 12.20 14.43 13.66
CA ILE A 33 12.87 13.62 14.69
C ILE A 33 12.64 12.12 14.42
N LYS A 34 11.40 11.73 14.12
CA LYS A 34 11.07 10.34 13.76
C LYS A 34 11.96 9.84 12.62
N VAL A 35 11.99 10.57 11.51
CA VAL A 35 12.76 10.17 10.31
C VAL A 35 14.27 10.07 10.62
N ARG A 36 14.81 10.95 11.47
CA ARG A 36 16.23 10.92 11.86
C ARG A 36 16.58 9.78 12.83
N ALA A 37 15.61 9.30 13.59
CA ALA A 37 15.81 8.28 14.62
C ALA A 37 15.61 6.84 14.12
N ILE A 38 15.08 6.65 12.91
CA ILE A 38 14.74 5.34 12.36
C ILE A 38 15.75 4.86 11.31
N SER A 39 15.71 3.57 10.98
CA SER A 39 16.53 3.01 9.90
C SER A 39 16.18 3.62 8.55
N MET A 40 17.13 3.58 7.61
CA MET A 40 16.91 4.09 6.24
C MET A 40 15.70 3.45 5.57
N VAL A 41 15.50 2.13 5.74
CA VAL A 41 14.34 1.41 5.18
C VAL A 41 13.04 1.96 5.74
N ASN A 42 12.95 2.15 7.04
CA ASN A 42 11.76 2.71 7.68
C ASN A 42 11.53 4.17 7.30
N ALA A 43 12.61 4.96 7.10
CA ALA A 43 12.51 6.33 6.61
C ALA A 43 11.94 6.38 5.17
N LEU A 44 12.38 5.48 4.30
CA LEU A 44 11.82 5.35 2.95
C LEU A 44 10.35 4.95 2.99
N LEU A 45 9.97 3.97 3.83
CA LEU A 45 8.56 3.56 4.00
C LEU A 45 7.67 4.65 4.61
N TYR A 46 8.26 5.54 5.41
CA TYR A 46 7.56 6.71 5.93
C TYR A 46 7.27 7.75 4.85
N LEU A 47 8.24 7.98 3.97
CA LEU A 47 8.14 8.96 2.88
C LEU A 47 7.35 8.42 1.69
N TYR A 48 7.56 7.15 1.35
CA TYR A 48 6.94 6.48 0.23
C TYR A 48 6.57 5.04 0.60
N PRO A 49 5.35 4.82 1.08
CA PRO A 49 4.85 3.48 1.36
C PRO A 49 4.96 2.55 0.15
N ARG A 50 5.13 1.27 0.40
CA ARG A 50 5.20 0.26 -0.65
C ARG A 50 3.85 -0.38 -0.86
N MET A 51 3.27 -0.28 -2.06
CA MET A 51 2.01 -0.91 -2.43
C MET A 51 2.25 -2.10 -3.36
N ILE A 52 1.62 -3.23 -3.08
CA ILE A 52 1.73 -4.48 -3.83
C ILE A 52 0.33 -5.00 -4.09
N ALA A 53 -0.01 -5.30 -5.35
CA ALA A 53 -1.22 -6.04 -5.66
C ALA A 53 -1.01 -7.52 -5.31
N VAL A 54 -1.92 -8.10 -4.53
CA VAL A 54 -1.88 -9.52 -4.13
C VAL A 54 -2.95 -10.32 -4.84
N ASP A 55 -3.13 -10.03 -6.11
CA ASP A 55 -4.09 -10.74 -6.93
C ASP A 55 -3.53 -12.10 -7.36
N ALA A 56 -4.38 -13.12 -7.24
CA ALA A 56 -3.99 -14.50 -7.52
C ALA A 56 -3.72 -14.79 -9.01
N SER A 57 -3.92 -13.81 -9.89
CA SER A 57 -3.72 -14.05 -11.33
C SER A 57 -2.27 -14.33 -11.71
N PHE A 58 -1.30 -13.84 -10.92
CA PHE A 58 0.13 -13.94 -11.23
C PHE A 58 0.91 -14.84 -10.27
N LEU A 59 0.33 -15.17 -9.12
CA LEU A 59 0.99 -15.99 -8.12
C LEU A 59 0.33 -17.35 -8.06
N SER A 60 1.11 -18.39 -8.25
CA SER A 60 0.69 -19.77 -8.03
C SER A 60 1.34 -20.29 -6.75
N PHE A 61 0.57 -21.07 -6.00
CA PHE A 61 1.02 -21.72 -4.80
C PHE A 61 1.28 -23.19 -5.09
N ASP A 62 2.50 -23.64 -4.89
CA ASP A 62 2.84 -25.05 -4.97
C ASP A 62 2.61 -25.70 -3.62
N GLN A 63 1.58 -26.52 -3.56
CA GLN A 63 1.22 -27.27 -2.35
C GLN A 63 2.29 -28.30 -1.95
N SER A 64 3.09 -28.79 -2.91
CA SER A 64 4.10 -29.82 -2.64
C SER A 64 5.34 -29.25 -1.95
N THR A 65 5.73 -28.05 -2.32
CA THR A 65 6.89 -27.33 -1.75
C THR A 65 6.49 -26.33 -0.67
N ASN A 66 5.20 -26.12 -0.45
CA ASN A 66 4.65 -25.08 0.43
C ASN A 66 5.25 -23.68 0.13
N SER A 67 5.55 -23.43 -1.13
CA SER A 67 6.17 -22.18 -1.58
C SER A 67 5.31 -21.48 -2.62
N LEU A 68 5.37 -20.15 -2.58
CA LEU A 68 4.87 -19.30 -3.64
C LEU A 68 5.88 -19.28 -4.76
N TYR A 69 5.45 -19.58 -5.96
CA TYR A 69 6.25 -19.36 -7.16
C TYR A 69 5.50 -18.45 -8.12
N TYR A 70 6.28 -17.76 -8.88
CA TYR A 70 5.80 -16.93 -9.96
C TYR A 70 5.50 -17.85 -11.16
N ASP A 71 4.25 -17.89 -11.57
CA ASP A 71 3.84 -18.70 -12.72
C ASP A 71 4.05 -17.90 -14.02
N GLU A 72 5.23 -18.06 -14.60
CA GLU A 72 5.61 -17.41 -15.86
C GLU A 72 4.64 -17.72 -17.01
N THR A 73 3.88 -18.82 -16.93
CA THR A 73 2.93 -19.20 -18.00
C THR A 73 1.68 -18.34 -17.99
N LYS A 74 1.39 -17.66 -16.87
CA LYS A 74 0.24 -16.74 -16.74
C LYS A 74 0.56 -15.33 -17.16
N VAL A 75 1.83 -15.04 -17.45
CA VAL A 75 2.28 -13.74 -17.93
C VAL A 75 2.26 -13.76 -19.45
N ASN A 76 1.18 -13.29 -20.01
CA ASN A 76 1.17 -12.95 -21.43
C ASN A 76 2.01 -11.68 -21.67
N ASN A 77 3.27 -11.92 -21.95
CA ASN A 77 4.09 -11.22 -22.95
C ASN A 77 4.42 -9.74 -22.80
N GLU A 78 4.35 -9.05 -21.71
CA GLU A 78 5.08 -7.74 -21.72
C GLU A 78 5.53 -7.20 -20.34
N ASP A 79 5.06 -7.75 -19.22
CA ASP A 79 5.41 -7.21 -17.90
C ASP A 79 5.88 -8.30 -16.92
N THR A 80 6.96 -8.98 -17.22
CA THR A 80 7.49 -10.11 -16.42
C THR A 80 7.99 -9.74 -15.02
N ASP A 81 8.09 -8.45 -14.69
CA ASP A 81 8.56 -7.98 -13.38
C ASP A 81 7.45 -7.41 -12.46
N ALA A 82 6.19 -7.49 -12.89
CA ALA A 82 5.14 -6.65 -12.30
C ALA A 82 4.54 -7.18 -10.97
N SER A 83 4.67 -8.46 -10.64
CA SER A 83 3.88 -9.05 -9.56
C SER A 83 4.44 -8.85 -8.15
N THR A 84 5.73 -8.57 -8.01
CA THR A 84 6.36 -8.25 -6.72
C THR A 84 6.91 -6.83 -6.66
N GLN A 85 6.85 -6.10 -7.78
CA GLN A 85 7.29 -4.71 -7.80
C GLN A 85 6.29 -3.80 -7.10
N PRO A 86 6.76 -2.82 -6.35
CA PRO A 86 5.90 -1.81 -5.78
C PRO A 86 5.16 -1.05 -6.89
N LEU A 87 3.85 -0.95 -6.73
CA LEU A 87 3.00 -0.17 -7.61
C LEU A 87 3.11 1.32 -7.28
N PRO A 88 2.90 2.22 -8.26
CA PRO A 88 2.70 3.64 -7.98
C PRO A 88 1.56 3.85 -6.99
N LEU A 89 1.73 4.84 -6.09
CA LEU A 89 0.72 5.18 -5.10
C LEU A 89 -0.30 6.16 -5.68
N ASP A 90 -0.95 5.75 -6.76
CA ASP A 90 -1.96 6.51 -7.48
C ASP A 90 -3.16 5.64 -7.89
N SER A 91 -4.20 6.30 -8.41
CA SER A 91 -5.45 5.63 -8.82
C SER A 91 -5.28 4.70 -10.02
N SER A 92 -4.24 4.85 -10.84
CA SER A 92 -4.00 3.97 -12.01
C SER A 92 -3.64 2.55 -11.59
N SER A 93 -3.13 2.39 -10.39
CA SER A 93 -2.77 1.10 -9.81
C SER A 93 -3.98 0.25 -9.42
N PHE A 94 -5.14 0.87 -9.12
CA PHE A 94 -6.32 0.15 -8.63
C PHE A 94 -6.99 -0.76 -9.67
N GLY A 95 -6.74 -0.53 -10.95
CA GLY A 95 -7.18 -1.43 -12.01
C GLY A 95 -6.41 -2.74 -12.12
N ARG A 96 -5.32 -2.89 -11.36
CA ARG A 96 -4.39 -4.02 -11.47
C ARG A 96 -4.71 -5.20 -10.55
N GLY A 97 -5.74 -5.09 -9.70
CA GLY A 97 -6.08 -6.18 -8.78
C GLY A 97 -7.29 -5.88 -7.90
N PHE A 98 -7.64 -6.87 -7.07
CA PHE A 98 -8.77 -6.79 -6.13
C PHE A 98 -8.33 -6.51 -4.70
N CYS A 99 -7.07 -6.77 -4.38
CA CYS A 99 -6.54 -6.64 -3.03
C CYS A 99 -5.12 -6.11 -3.08
N PHE A 100 -4.82 -5.12 -2.25
CA PHE A 100 -3.54 -4.46 -2.21
C PHE A 100 -3.00 -4.45 -0.78
N VAL A 101 -1.74 -4.85 -0.64
CA VAL A 101 -1.00 -4.72 0.62
C VAL A 101 -0.18 -3.44 0.54
N VAL A 102 -0.41 -2.53 1.47
CA VAL A 102 0.34 -1.28 1.59
C VAL A 102 1.18 -1.29 2.85
N HIS A 103 2.47 -1.36 2.65
CA HIS A 103 3.47 -1.38 3.71
C HIS A 103 3.92 0.04 4.04
N THR A 104 3.55 0.52 5.20
CA THR A 104 4.03 1.80 5.76
C THR A 104 5.03 1.54 6.88
N MET A 105 5.69 2.59 7.36
CA MET A 105 6.57 2.46 8.52
C MET A 105 5.83 1.95 9.77
N GLU A 106 4.56 2.31 9.96
CA GLU A 106 3.85 2.07 11.22
C GLU A 106 2.91 0.87 11.18
N LYS A 107 2.35 0.55 10.00
CA LYS A 107 1.31 -0.46 9.80
C LYS A 107 1.42 -1.12 8.43
N VAL A 108 0.78 -2.28 8.31
CA VAL A 108 0.46 -2.91 7.03
C VAL A 108 -1.04 -2.76 6.79
N PHE A 109 -1.42 -2.04 5.75
CA PHE A 109 -2.81 -1.94 5.33
C PHE A 109 -3.11 -2.97 4.25
N ILE A 110 -4.29 -3.57 4.32
CA ILE A 110 -4.82 -4.45 3.28
C ILE A 110 -6.08 -3.79 2.74
N TRP A 111 -5.96 -3.10 1.61
CA TRP A 111 -7.10 -2.45 0.98
C TRP A 111 -7.77 -3.40 -0.01
N ILE A 112 -9.10 -3.47 0.07
CA ILE A 112 -9.93 -4.32 -0.77
C ILE A 112 -10.68 -3.43 -1.76
N SER A 113 -10.52 -3.72 -3.06
CA SER A 113 -11.17 -2.97 -4.12
C SER A 113 -12.69 -3.17 -4.09
N PRO A 114 -13.50 -2.12 -4.41
CA PRO A 114 -14.93 -2.27 -4.61
C PRO A 114 -15.31 -3.25 -5.73
N SER A 115 -14.39 -3.51 -6.67
CA SER A 115 -14.59 -4.46 -7.79
C SER A 115 -14.25 -5.92 -7.43
N VAL A 116 -13.92 -6.20 -6.16
CA VAL A 116 -13.56 -7.54 -5.71
C VAL A 116 -14.70 -8.54 -5.95
N ASN A 117 -14.37 -9.72 -6.46
CA ASN A 117 -15.37 -10.77 -6.62
C ASN A 117 -15.58 -11.55 -5.30
N LEU A 118 -16.79 -12.08 -5.12
CA LEU A 118 -17.18 -12.80 -3.91
C LEU A 118 -16.37 -14.09 -3.69
N ASN A 119 -15.93 -14.77 -4.74
CA ASN A 119 -15.12 -15.97 -4.63
C ASN A 119 -13.75 -15.64 -4.05
N TYR A 120 -13.16 -14.52 -4.47
CA TYR A 120 -11.90 -14.02 -3.90
C TYR A 120 -12.08 -13.67 -2.42
N LEU A 121 -13.14 -12.93 -2.06
CA LEU A 121 -13.42 -12.57 -0.65
C LEU A 121 -13.54 -13.80 0.24
N ARG A 122 -14.28 -14.82 -0.23
CA ARG A 122 -14.43 -16.07 0.50
C ARG A 122 -13.10 -16.80 0.66
N ALA A 123 -12.31 -16.86 -0.39
CA ALA A 123 -11.03 -17.54 -0.37
C ALA A 123 -9.95 -16.79 0.43
N ALA A 124 -9.92 -15.48 0.36
CA ALA A 124 -8.90 -14.66 1.03
C ALA A 124 -9.21 -14.35 2.48
N PHE A 125 -10.49 -14.08 2.79
CA PHE A 125 -10.92 -13.56 4.10
C PHE A 125 -11.98 -14.42 4.81
N GLY A 126 -12.54 -15.41 4.13
CA GLY A 126 -13.58 -16.29 4.71
C GLY A 126 -14.95 -15.63 4.83
N VAL A 127 -15.20 -14.51 4.14
CA VAL A 127 -16.47 -13.77 4.18
C VAL A 127 -17.26 -13.97 2.90
N ASN A 128 -18.58 -13.86 2.98
CA ASN A 128 -19.46 -14.14 1.85
C ASN A 128 -19.89 -12.88 1.11
N SER A 129 -19.72 -11.71 1.71
CA SER A 129 -20.09 -10.43 1.13
C SER A 129 -19.19 -9.30 1.61
N ILE A 130 -19.24 -8.15 0.92
CA ILE A 130 -18.54 -6.93 1.34
C ILE A 130 -19.11 -6.39 2.66
N GLU A 131 -20.42 -6.53 2.84
CA GLU A 131 -21.13 -6.13 4.04
C GLU A 131 -20.63 -6.90 5.29
N ASP A 132 -20.26 -8.18 5.14
CA ASP A 132 -19.68 -8.97 6.22
C ASP A 132 -18.38 -8.36 6.76
N LEU A 133 -17.58 -7.74 5.90
CA LEU A 133 -16.35 -7.04 6.31
C LEU A 133 -16.63 -5.78 7.15
N THR A 134 -17.80 -5.17 6.96
CA THR A 134 -18.17 -3.90 7.64
C THR A 134 -19.14 -4.13 8.79
N SER A 135 -19.71 -5.32 8.96
CA SER A 135 -20.78 -5.66 9.91
C SER A 135 -20.37 -5.63 11.39
N GLY A 136 -19.11 -5.37 11.70
CA GLY A 136 -18.58 -5.39 13.08
C GLY A 136 -18.29 -6.80 13.63
N ASN A 137 -18.69 -7.86 12.96
CA ASN A 137 -18.37 -9.24 13.32
C ASN A 137 -16.99 -9.67 12.76
N PHE A 138 -16.51 -8.97 11.73
CA PHE A 138 -15.21 -9.22 11.13
C PHE A 138 -14.13 -8.39 11.84
N ASN A 139 -13.07 -9.04 12.28
CA ASN A 139 -11.97 -8.33 12.92
C ASN A 139 -11.00 -7.76 11.86
N ILE A 140 -11.15 -6.49 11.54
CA ILE A 140 -10.31 -5.77 10.56
C ILE A 140 -8.84 -5.63 10.99
N TYR A 141 -8.50 -5.88 12.25
CA TYR A 141 -7.14 -5.79 12.78
C TYR A 141 -6.43 -7.15 12.84
N GLN A 142 -7.08 -8.19 12.33
CA GLN A 142 -6.51 -9.53 12.30
C GLN A 142 -6.68 -10.15 10.93
N LEU A 143 -5.56 -10.55 10.32
CA LEU A 143 -5.59 -11.28 9.07
C LEU A 143 -6.10 -12.71 9.32
N PRO A 144 -7.17 -13.15 8.63
CA PRO A 144 -7.63 -14.53 8.73
C PRO A 144 -6.58 -15.53 8.25
N THR A 145 -6.44 -16.63 8.96
CA THR A 145 -5.51 -17.70 8.60
C THR A 145 -6.28 -18.84 7.97
N LEU A 146 -6.50 -18.76 6.66
CA LEU A 146 -7.18 -19.80 5.89
C LEU A 146 -6.14 -20.64 5.12
N GLN A 147 -6.52 -21.92 4.87
CA GLN A 147 -5.69 -22.85 4.07
C GLN A 147 -5.98 -22.74 2.57
N THR A 148 -6.25 -21.53 2.09
CA THR A 148 -6.51 -21.21 0.68
C THR A 148 -5.31 -20.53 0.06
N PRO A 149 -5.06 -20.73 -1.23
CA PRO A 149 -3.92 -20.06 -1.90
C PRO A 149 -3.95 -18.54 -1.73
N GLN A 150 -5.12 -17.91 -1.85
CA GLN A 150 -5.29 -16.46 -1.73
C GLN A 150 -4.90 -15.94 -0.34
N SER A 151 -5.38 -16.61 0.72
CA SER A 151 -5.04 -16.25 2.09
C SER A 151 -3.55 -16.44 2.37
N ILE A 152 -2.96 -17.55 1.90
CA ILE A 152 -1.54 -17.83 2.08
C ILE A 152 -0.68 -16.77 1.37
N ILE A 153 -1.06 -16.34 0.16
CA ILE A 153 -0.36 -15.28 -0.57
C ILE A 153 -0.35 -14.00 0.24
N ILE A 154 -1.51 -13.55 0.73
CA ILE A 154 -1.61 -12.32 1.54
C ILE A 154 -0.72 -12.45 2.80
N GLN A 155 -0.79 -13.59 3.50
CA GLN A 155 0.04 -13.84 4.70
C GLN A 155 1.54 -13.75 4.38
N ASN A 156 1.98 -14.34 3.26
CA ASN A 156 3.39 -14.31 2.87
C ASN A 156 3.85 -12.89 2.50
N VAL A 157 3.02 -12.11 1.82
CA VAL A 157 3.34 -10.69 1.54
C VAL A 157 3.41 -9.90 2.85
N VAL A 158 2.48 -10.09 3.77
CA VAL A 158 2.51 -9.43 5.09
C VAL A 158 3.76 -9.84 5.87
N ASN A 159 4.12 -11.13 5.86
CA ASN A 159 5.35 -11.61 6.50
C ASN A 159 6.61 -10.98 5.89
N SER A 160 6.64 -10.79 4.57
CA SER A 160 7.74 -10.08 3.91
C SER A 160 7.86 -8.62 4.36
N CYS A 161 6.72 -7.95 4.64
CA CYS A 161 6.71 -6.61 5.22
C CYS A 161 7.34 -6.59 6.62
N TYR A 162 7.05 -7.59 7.46
CA TYR A 162 7.66 -7.73 8.79
C TYR A 162 9.18 -7.92 8.71
N MET A 163 9.62 -8.80 7.80
CA MET A 163 11.05 -9.04 7.58
C MET A 163 11.78 -7.77 7.14
N LEU A 164 11.21 -7.01 6.20
CA LEU A 164 11.78 -5.74 5.74
C LEU A 164 11.84 -4.69 6.85
N SER A 165 10.82 -4.61 7.70
CA SER A 165 10.78 -3.65 8.82
C SER A 165 11.65 -4.07 10.01
N GLY A 166 12.07 -5.33 10.07
CA GLY A 166 12.76 -5.91 11.22
C GLY A 166 11.89 -6.02 12.48
N ARG A 167 10.55 -5.91 12.33
CA ARG A 167 9.59 -5.98 13.44
C ARG A 167 8.20 -6.37 12.95
N TYR A 168 7.37 -6.89 13.85
CA TYR A 168 5.95 -7.05 13.60
C TYR A 168 5.25 -5.68 13.55
N LEU A 169 4.39 -5.52 12.55
CA LEU A 169 3.56 -4.33 12.36
C LEU A 169 2.09 -4.68 12.55
N PRO A 170 1.28 -3.80 13.13
CA PRO A 170 -0.16 -3.97 13.13
C PRO A 170 -0.70 -4.08 11.71
N VAL A 171 -1.59 -5.04 11.48
CA VAL A 171 -2.32 -5.18 10.21
C VAL A 171 -3.66 -4.49 10.36
N GLU A 172 -4.10 -3.82 9.30
CA GLU A 172 -5.41 -3.19 9.26
C GLU A 172 -6.04 -3.42 7.88
N ILE A 173 -7.18 -4.13 7.86
CA ILE A 173 -7.94 -4.40 6.64
C ILE A 173 -8.90 -3.23 6.43
N ILE A 174 -8.89 -2.67 5.22
CA ILE A 174 -9.73 -1.55 4.80
C ILE A 174 -10.78 -2.07 3.81
N PRO A 175 -12.02 -2.29 4.28
CA PRO A 175 -13.12 -2.68 3.40
C PRO A 175 -13.52 -1.53 2.48
N PRO A 176 -14.03 -1.81 1.27
CA PRO A 176 -14.55 -0.79 0.37
C PRO A 176 -15.75 -0.07 0.98
N GLY A 177 -15.82 1.25 0.74
CA GLY A 177 -16.89 2.11 1.27
C GLY A 177 -16.81 2.40 2.76
N SER A 178 -15.75 1.96 3.46
CA SER A 178 -15.57 2.25 4.88
C SER A 178 -15.02 3.67 5.09
N PRO A 179 -15.33 4.33 6.23
CA PRO A 179 -14.73 5.64 6.57
C PRO A 179 -13.20 5.58 6.64
N ARG A 180 -12.61 4.40 6.74
CA ARG A 180 -11.17 4.19 6.79
C ARG A 180 -10.47 4.36 5.44
N GLU A 181 -11.22 4.38 4.32
CA GLU A 181 -10.67 4.72 3.02
C GLU A 181 -10.08 6.14 2.97
N ALA A 182 -10.57 7.05 3.81
CA ALA A 182 -9.97 8.37 3.94
C ALA A 182 -8.50 8.31 4.43
N ILE A 183 -8.19 7.39 5.36
CA ILE A 183 -6.82 7.15 5.84
C ILE A 183 -5.96 6.59 4.71
N PHE A 184 -6.54 5.68 3.91
CA PHE A 184 -5.85 5.09 2.77
C PHE A 184 -5.54 6.14 1.69
N SER A 185 -6.47 7.06 1.43
CA SER A 185 -6.26 8.15 0.48
C SER A 185 -5.09 9.07 0.87
N ASP A 186 -4.84 9.26 2.16
CA ASP A 186 -3.69 10.02 2.65
C ASP A 186 -2.34 9.32 2.42
N ILE A 187 -2.36 8.02 2.20
CA ILE A 187 -1.16 7.21 1.92
C ILE A 187 -0.77 7.28 0.44
N LEU A 188 -1.72 7.59 -0.43
CA LEU A 188 -1.49 7.66 -1.88
C LEU A 188 -0.75 8.95 -2.26
N VAL A 189 0.53 9.00 -1.93
CA VAL A 189 1.34 10.22 -2.05
C VAL A 189 1.46 10.74 -3.49
N ASP A 190 1.35 9.88 -4.49
CA ASP A 190 1.41 10.30 -5.90
C ASP A 190 0.14 11.02 -6.36
N MET A 191 -0.97 10.88 -5.62
CA MET A 191 -2.22 11.61 -5.83
C MET A 191 -2.25 12.96 -5.11
N ILE A 192 -1.35 13.19 -4.17
CA ILE A 192 -1.33 14.40 -3.36
C ILE A 192 -0.72 15.53 -4.17
N PRO A 193 -1.45 16.62 -4.44
CA PRO A 193 -0.89 17.74 -5.20
C PRO A 193 0.20 18.45 -4.37
N VAL A 194 1.34 18.69 -5.01
CA VAL A 194 2.43 19.50 -4.45
C VAL A 194 2.39 20.86 -5.12
N LYS A 195 2.26 21.93 -4.35
CA LYS A 195 2.08 23.31 -4.86
C LYS A 195 0.94 23.46 -5.87
N GLY A 196 -0.13 22.68 -5.74
CA GLY A 196 -1.26 22.69 -6.66
C GLY A 196 -1.07 21.89 -7.96
N SER A 197 0.08 21.26 -8.15
CA SER A 197 0.35 20.38 -9.30
C SER A 197 0.35 18.90 -8.90
N ASN A 198 -0.12 18.04 -9.81
CA ASN A 198 0.02 16.59 -9.65
C ASN A 198 1.46 16.15 -9.99
N LEU A 199 1.79 14.87 -9.74
CA LEU A 199 3.13 14.33 -9.99
C LEU A 199 3.64 14.62 -11.41
N THR A 200 2.80 14.44 -12.43
CA THR A 200 3.17 14.66 -13.84
C THR A 200 3.56 16.12 -14.10
N ALA A 201 2.77 17.07 -13.60
CA ALA A 201 3.05 18.51 -13.73
C ALA A 201 4.29 18.90 -12.92
N PHE A 202 4.48 18.32 -11.73
CA PHE A 202 5.69 18.53 -10.92
C PHE A 202 6.95 18.05 -11.64
N ILE A 203 6.91 16.85 -12.26
CA ILE A 203 8.04 16.34 -13.05
C ILE A 203 8.34 17.27 -14.23
N ALA A 204 7.31 17.73 -14.96
CA ALA A 204 7.47 18.65 -16.09
C ALA A 204 8.10 19.98 -15.66
N GLU A 205 7.66 20.56 -14.54
CA GLU A 205 8.22 21.80 -13.98
C GLU A 205 9.69 21.63 -13.60
N MET A 206 10.02 20.54 -12.89
CA MET A 206 11.41 20.25 -12.50
C MET A 206 12.31 19.99 -13.69
N THR A 207 11.81 19.35 -14.76
CA THR A 207 12.59 19.09 -15.97
C THR A 207 12.84 20.39 -16.75
N SER A 208 11.85 21.29 -16.82
CA SER A 208 11.98 22.57 -17.51
C SER A 208 12.93 23.55 -16.81
N SER A 209 13.07 23.46 -15.49
CA SER A 209 13.96 24.31 -14.69
C SER A 209 15.44 23.90 -14.71
N MET A 210 15.75 22.76 -15.34
CA MET A 210 17.15 22.28 -15.49
C MET A 210 17.78 22.64 -16.85
N HIS A 211 17.04 23.30 -17.72
CA HIS A 211 17.51 23.86 -18.99
C HIS A 211 17.58 25.37 -18.93
#